data_ee4336957788bd7b2f83ab1e2eada016
#
_entry.id   ee4336957788bd7b2f83ab1e2eada016
#
_cell.length_a   1.000
_cell.length_b   1.000
_cell.length_c   1.000
_cell.angle_alpha   90.00
_cell.angle_beta   90.00
_cell.angle_gamma   90.00
#
_symmetry.space_group_name_H-M   'P 1'
#
loop_
_entity.id
_entity.type
_entity.pdbx_description
1 polymer ?
#
loop_
_entity_poly.entity_id
_entity_poly.type
_entity_poly.pdbx_seq_one_letter_code
_entity_poly.pdbx_strand_id
1 'polypeptide(L)'
;MEKITSHLWFDKEAREAAEFYTSVFKGSRIKDTATISNTPSGDTDIVTVELLGQEFTLISAGPLFKFNPSISFLVVCNTKEEVDALWNELSKGGKALMDLGAYPFSERYGWIQDKYGLSWQLIFFSGRAIRQRIVLTLMFVDRVVGRAEEAINFYASVFRNAFVGDIQRYRKGEEPDVEGTIKHASFTLEGQQFAGMDSAREHNFAFNEAISLMVHCETQEEIDYYWGRLSADPKAEQCGWLRDKYGLSWQVVPNIMAEMMKDKDEKRKARVTEAFLKMKKFDLEALKRAYRG
;
A
#
# COMPACT_ATOMS: atom_id res chain seq x y z
N MET A 1 -3.52 -4.68 -15.88
CA MET A 1 -3.63 -4.57 -14.40
C MET A 1 -2.22 -4.57 -13.83
N GLU A 2 -1.91 -3.67 -12.90
CA GLU A 2 -0.64 -3.69 -12.19
C GLU A 2 -0.54 -4.98 -11.37
N LYS A 3 0.67 -5.57 -11.27
CA LYS A 3 0.88 -6.81 -10.53
C LYS A 3 0.74 -6.61 -9.02
N ILE A 4 1.14 -5.42 -8.54
CA ILE A 4 1.05 -5.02 -7.13
C ILE A 4 0.23 -3.73 -7.05
N THR A 5 -0.82 -3.71 -6.22
CA THR A 5 -1.61 -2.51 -5.95
C THR A 5 -1.71 -2.25 -4.45
N SER A 6 -1.87 -0.98 -4.07
CA SER A 6 -2.04 -0.60 -2.67
C SER A 6 -3.49 -0.75 -2.25
N HIS A 7 -3.70 -1.36 -1.08
CA HIS A 7 -5.01 -1.52 -0.46
C HIS A 7 -5.05 -0.76 0.86
N LEU A 8 -6.07 0.07 1.05
CA LEU A 8 -6.24 0.99 2.16
C LEU A 8 -7.49 0.64 2.96
N TRP A 9 -7.30 0.36 4.25
CA TRP A 9 -8.37 0.01 5.17
C TRP A 9 -8.88 1.25 5.91
N PHE A 10 -10.12 1.65 5.68
CA PHE A 10 -10.83 2.70 6.40
C PHE A 10 -11.84 2.09 7.37
N ASP A 11 -12.23 2.83 8.41
CA ASP A 11 -13.36 2.45 9.25
C ASP A 11 -14.65 2.42 8.39
N LYS A 12 -15.07 3.55 7.90
CA LYS A 12 -16.28 3.71 7.07
C LYS A 12 -16.15 4.74 5.95
N GLU A 13 -14.98 5.37 5.82
CA GLU A 13 -14.77 6.57 5.01
C GLU A 13 -14.25 6.27 3.60
N ALA A 14 -14.20 5.01 3.13
CA ALA A 14 -13.58 4.67 1.85
C ALA A 14 -14.16 5.46 0.66
N ARG A 15 -15.48 5.67 0.59
CA ARG A 15 -16.12 6.47 -0.47
C ARG A 15 -15.75 7.94 -0.37
N GLU A 16 -15.87 8.53 0.82
CA GLU A 16 -15.50 9.92 1.08
C GLU A 16 -14.01 10.16 0.76
N ALA A 17 -13.14 9.24 1.20
CA ALA A 17 -11.71 9.31 0.93
C ALA A 17 -11.39 9.20 -0.56
N ALA A 18 -12.09 8.33 -1.31
CA ALA A 18 -11.94 8.21 -2.74
C ALA A 18 -12.31 9.51 -3.49
N GLU A 19 -13.43 10.13 -3.11
CA GLU A 19 -13.86 11.43 -3.65
C GLU A 19 -12.84 12.52 -3.30
N PHE A 20 -12.38 12.56 -2.05
CA PHE A 20 -11.38 13.51 -1.60
C PHE A 20 -10.07 13.36 -2.39
N TYR A 21 -9.47 12.17 -2.45
CA TYR A 21 -8.20 11.99 -3.15
C TYR A 21 -8.30 12.26 -4.65
N THR A 22 -9.40 11.85 -5.29
CA THR A 22 -9.59 12.14 -6.73
C THR A 22 -9.82 13.63 -6.99
N SER A 23 -10.29 14.41 -6.03
CA SER A 23 -10.38 15.87 -6.13
C SER A 23 -9.04 16.58 -5.92
N VAL A 24 -8.19 16.04 -5.02
CA VAL A 24 -6.87 16.60 -4.69
C VAL A 24 -5.83 16.30 -5.78
N PHE A 25 -5.77 15.07 -6.24
CA PHE A 25 -4.80 14.64 -7.25
C PHE A 25 -5.37 14.79 -8.66
N LYS A 26 -4.98 15.86 -9.36
CA LYS A 26 -5.48 16.17 -10.72
C LYS A 26 -5.26 15.02 -11.71
N GLY A 27 -6.27 14.72 -12.51
CA GLY A 27 -6.25 13.63 -13.49
C GLY A 27 -6.53 12.24 -12.89
N SER A 28 -6.92 12.20 -11.62
CA SER A 28 -7.35 11.00 -10.91
C SER A 28 -8.85 10.75 -11.08
N ARG A 29 -9.29 9.52 -10.85
CA ARG A 29 -10.70 9.13 -11.01
C ARG A 29 -11.07 7.92 -10.14
N ILE A 30 -12.33 7.82 -9.79
CA ILE A 30 -12.93 6.58 -9.28
C ILE A 30 -13.16 5.67 -10.48
N LYS A 31 -12.59 4.45 -10.44
CA LYS A 31 -12.73 3.44 -11.50
C LYS A 31 -13.93 2.54 -11.29
N ASP A 32 -14.15 2.15 -10.03
CA ASP A 32 -15.17 1.17 -9.69
C ASP A 32 -15.61 1.33 -8.23
N THR A 33 -16.85 0.93 -7.96
CA THR A 33 -17.40 0.91 -6.60
C THR A 33 -18.27 -0.33 -6.43
N ALA A 34 -18.03 -1.10 -5.41
CA ALA A 34 -18.80 -2.28 -5.04
C ALA A 34 -19.11 -2.29 -3.54
N THR A 35 -20.13 -3.03 -3.17
CA THR A 35 -20.43 -3.33 -1.76
C THR A 35 -20.51 -4.85 -1.61
N ILE A 36 -19.74 -5.40 -0.66
CA ILE A 36 -19.84 -6.81 -0.27
C ILE A 36 -20.69 -6.86 0.98
N SER A 37 -21.84 -7.52 0.91
CA SER A 37 -22.74 -7.70 2.04
C SER A 37 -22.37 -8.93 2.86
N ASN A 38 -22.79 -8.91 4.14
CA ASN A 38 -22.63 -10.03 5.07
C ASN A 38 -21.14 -10.39 5.37
N THR A 39 -20.25 -9.41 5.37
CA THR A 39 -18.88 -9.62 5.90
C THR A 39 -18.89 -9.61 7.43
N PRO A 40 -17.84 -10.07 8.11
CA PRO A 40 -17.71 -9.94 9.56
C PRO A 40 -17.83 -8.50 10.08
N SER A 41 -17.52 -7.49 9.23
CA SER A 41 -17.65 -6.05 9.55
C SER A 41 -19.00 -5.45 9.12
N GLY A 42 -19.95 -6.27 8.64
CA GLY A 42 -21.20 -5.81 8.02
C GLY A 42 -21.04 -5.61 6.52
N ASP A 43 -21.78 -4.67 5.95
CA ASP A 43 -21.63 -4.32 4.55
C ASP A 43 -20.34 -3.50 4.37
N THR A 44 -19.49 -3.98 3.47
CA THR A 44 -18.15 -3.41 3.21
C THR A 44 -18.13 -2.75 1.84
N ASP A 45 -17.93 -1.44 1.80
CA ASP A 45 -17.71 -0.72 0.57
C ASP A 45 -16.27 -0.92 0.09
N ILE A 46 -16.14 -1.21 -1.20
CA ILE A 46 -14.86 -1.29 -1.91
C ILE A 46 -14.87 -0.27 -3.03
N VAL A 47 -13.87 0.60 -3.04
CA VAL A 47 -13.73 1.65 -4.05
C VAL A 47 -12.36 1.52 -4.69
N THR A 48 -12.33 1.30 -6.00
CA THR A 48 -11.09 1.32 -6.78
C THR A 48 -10.91 2.71 -7.38
N VAL A 49 -9.77 3.33 -7.11
CA VAL A 49 -9.40 4.63 -7.66
C VAL A 49 -8.10 4.54 -8.43
N GLU A 50 -7.94 5.45 -9.40
CA GLU A 50 -6.68 5.71 -10.08
C GLU A 50 -6.19 7.09 -9.65
N LEU A 51 -5.09 7.17 -8.91
CA LEU A 51 -4.46 8.40 -8.45
C LEU A 51 -3.15 8.59 -9.21
N LEU A 52 -3.05 9.65 -10.00
CA LEU A 52 -1.86 9.97 -10.80
C LEU A 52 -1.33 8.78 -11.64
N GLY A 53 -2.24 7.97 -12.16
CA GLY A 53 -1.93 6.80 -13.00
C GLY A 53 -1.67 5.50 -12.24
N GLN A 54 -1.80 5.45 -10.93
CA GLN A 54 -1.68 4.24 -10.11
C GLN A 54 -3.00 3.83 -9.49
N GLU A 55 -3.23 2.54 -9.41
CA GLU A 55 -4.45 1.97 -8.85
C GLU A 55 -4.34 1.75 -7.34
N PHE A 56 -5.40 2.13 -6.63
CA PHE A 56 -5.59 1.89 -5.21
C PHE A 56 -6.96 1.26 -4.98
N THR A 57 -7.03 0.35 -4.03
CA THR A 57 -8.29 -0.19 -3.52
C THR A 57 -8.53 0.33 -2.10
N LEU A 58 -9.64 0.99 -1.88
CA LEU A 58 -10.05 1.51 -0.57
C LEU A 58 -11.22 0.68 -0.06
N ILE A 59 -11.19 0.25 1.20
CA ILE A 59 -12.30 -0.47 1.80
C ILE A 59 -12.78 0.17 3.10
N SER A 60 -14.10 0.11 3.34
CA SER A 60 -14.73 0.44 4.63
C SER A 60 -14.99 -0.87 5.38
N ALA A 61 -14.11 -1.26 6.30
CA ALA A 61 -14.18 -2.57 6.93
C ALA A 61 -14.08 -2.51 8.47
N GLY A 62 -14.43 -1.35 9.06
CA GLY A 62 -14.48 -1.14 10.50
C GLY A 62 -13.17 -0.65 11.12
N PRO A 63 -13.19 -0.31 12.43
CA PRO A 63 -12.12 0.44 13.10
C PRO A 63 -10.95 -0.42 13.59
N LEU A 64 -10.74 -1.62 13.02
CA LEU A 64 -9.72 -2.57 13.50
C LEU A 64 -8.30 -2.07 13.33
N PHE A 65 -8.03 -1.41 12.21
CA PHE A 65 -6.70 -0.91 11.87
C PHE A 65 -6.71 0.59 11.63
N LYS A 66 -5.59 1.24 11.93
CA LYS A 66 -5.41 2.68 11.70
C LYS A 66 -4.14 2.91 10.92
N PHE A 67 -4.19 3.83 9.97
CA PHE A 67 -3.00 4.28 9.25
C PHE A 67 -1.97 4.84 10.20
N ASN A 68 -0.71 4.63 9.84
CA ASN A 68 0.43 5.18 10.57
C ASN A 68 1.61 5.42 9.60
N PRO A 69 2.64 6.17 9.99
CA PRO A 69 3.73 6.55 9.10
C PRO A 69 4.71 5.44 8.72
N SER A 70 4.54 4.19 9.19
CA SER A 70 5.41 3.08 8.75
C SER A 70 5.30 2.81 7.24
N ILE A 71 4.16 3.15 6.64
CA ILE A 71 3.98 3.19 5.19
C ILE A 71 3.49 4.58 4.82
N SER A 72 4.13 5.20 3.85
CA SER A 72 3.74 6.49 3.29
C SER A 72 3.79 6.47 1.78
N PHE A 73 3.10 7.41 1.14
CA PHE A 73 3.10 7.60 -0.29
C PHE A 73 3.87 8.87 -0.63
N LEU A 74 5.03 8.72 -1.26
CA LEU A 74 5.84 9.83 -1.75
C LEU A 74 5.30 10.30 -3.10
N VAL A 75 4.75 11.50 -3.13
CA VAL A 75 4.25 12.14 -4.36
C VAL A 75 5.35 13.01 -4.96
N VAL A 76 5.80 12.64 -6.15
CA VAL A 76 6.83 13.37 -6.88
C VAL A 76 6.18 14.43 -7.74
N CYS A 77 6.47 15.70 -7.45
CA CYS A 77 5.91 16.87 -8.11
C CYS A 77 6.91 17.51 -9.07
N ASN A 78 6.41 18.04 -10.18
CA ASN A 78 7.23 18.70 -11.20
C ASN A 78 7.58 20.15 -10.85
N THR A 79 6.80 20.78 -9.97
CA THR A 79 6.99 22.19 -9.56
C THR A 79 6.78 22.32 -8.04
N LYS A 80 7.33 23.42 -7.48
CA LYS A 80 7.13 23.73 -6.05
C LYS A 80 5.68 24.14 -5.77
N GLU A 81 5.04 24.82 -6.73
CA GLU A 81 3.64 25.24 -6.64
C GLU A 81 2.71 24.03 -6.57
N GLU A 82 3.05 22.92 -7.25
CA GLU A 82 2.31 21.66 -7.13
C GLU A 82 2.44 21.07 -5.73
N VAL A 83 3.64 21.08 -5.14
CA VAL A 83 3.86 20.65 -3.74
C VAL A 83 3.02 21.49 -2.80
N ASP A 84 3.04 22.83 -2.95
CA ASP A 84 2.30 23.76 -2.11
C ASP A 84 0.78 23.55 -2.22
N ALA A 85 0.28 23.33 -3.43
CA ALA A 85 -1.14 23.09 -3.66
C ALA A 85 -1.60 21.78 -3.01
N LEU A 86 -0.85 20.68 -3.17
CA LEU A 86 -1.15 19.39 -2.53
C LEU A 86 -1.04 19.49 -1.00
N TRP A 87 -0.03 20.18 -0.49
CA TRP A 87 0.13 20.41 0.94
C TRP A 87 -1.08 21.13 1.53
N ASN A 88 -1.52 22.20 0.87
CA ASN A 88 -2.67 23.01 1.34
C ASN A 88 -3.96 22.19 1.42
N GLU A 89 -4.17 21.22 0.51
CA GLU A 89 -5.37 20.37 0.55
C GLU A 89 -5.23 19.24 1.57
N LEU A 90 -4.11 18.52 1.58
CA LEU A 90 -3.89 17.38 2.45
C LEU A 90 -3.72 17.77 3.93
N SER A 91 -3.28 19.00 4.22
CA SER A 91 -3.12 19.48 5.60
C SER A 91 -4.43 19.85 6.29
N LYS A 92 -5.53 20.01 5.55
CA LYS A 92 -6.84 20.33 6.13
C LYS A 92 -7.33 19.19 7.02
N GLY A 93 -7.31 19.41 8.34
CA GLY A 93 -7.64 18.39 9.33
C GLY A 93 -6.55 17.33 9.54
N GLY A 94 -5.40 17.49 8.90
CA GLY A 94 -4.25 16.63 9.01
C GLY A 94 -3.23 17.10 10.06
N LYS A 95 -2.10 16.38 10.12
CA LYS A 95 -0.99 16.68 11.04
C LYS A 95 0.34 16.61 10.30
N ALA A 96 1.11 17.70 10.29
CA ALA A 96 2.47 17.70 9.76
C ALA A 96 3.38 16.77 10.58
N LEU A 97 4.13 15.93 9.88
CA LEU A 97 5.21 15.09 10.42
C LEU A 97 6.58 15.74 10.17
N MET A 98 6.73 16.37 9.01
CA MET A 98 7.82 17.30 8.69
C MET A 98 7.22 18.51 7.98
N ASP A 99 7.53 19.70 8.46
CA ASP A 99 6.95 20.93 7.92
C ASP A 99 7.30 21.14 6.44
N LEU A 100 6.43 21.82 5.73
CA LEU A 100 6.67 22.20 4.34
C LEU A 100 7.81 23.20 4.25
N GLY A 101 8.92 22.81 3.62
CA GLY A 101 10.13 23.64 3.56
C GLY A 101 11.17 23.14 2.58
N ALA A 102 12.34 23.78 2.62
CA ALA A 102 13.54 23.32 1.93
C ALA A 102 14.35 22.38 2.85
N TYR A 103 14.84 21.29 2.27
CA TYR A 103 15.64 20.27 2.96
C TYR A 103 16.90 19.97 2.11
N PRO A 104 17.96 19.38 2.71
CA PRO A 104 19.19 19.09 1.95
C PRO A 104 18.99 18.20 0.71
N PHE A 105 17.89 17.45 0.64
CA PHE A 105 17.57 16.53 -0.45
C PHE A 105 16.51 17.07 -1.42
N SER A 106 15.82 18.17 -1.10
CA SER A 106 14.83 18.79 -1.98
C SER A 106 14.61 20.27 -1.63
N GLU A 107 14.49 21.10 -2.62
CA GLU A 107 14.18 22.54 -2.42
C GLU A 107 12.74 22.79 -1.92
N ARG A 108 11.86 21.80 -2.04
CA ARG A 108 10.48 21.85 -1.51
C ARG A 108 10.02 20.44 -1.16
N TYR A 109 9.81 20.20 0.12
CA TYR A 109 9.37 18.92 0.67
C TYR A 109 8.51 19.16 1.90
N GLY A 110 7.57 18.26 2.14
CA GLY A 110 6.82 18.15 3.37
C GLY A 110 6.28 16.75 3.58
N TRP A 111 6.09 16.36 4.83
CA TRP A 111 5.53 15.05 5.21
C TRP A 111 4.34 15.25 6.12
N ILE A 112 3.20 14.66 5.78
CA ILE A 112 1.93 14.91 6.47
C ILE A 112 1.11 13.63 6.61
N GLN A 113 0.39 13.50 7.71
CA GLN A 113 -0.78 12.65 7.80
C GLN A 113 -2.01 13.49 7.48
N ASP A 114 -2.85 13.03 6.54
CA ASP A 114 -4.11 13.69 6.21
C ASP A 114 -5.17 13.48 7.28
N LYS A 115 -6.38 14.00 7.05
CA LYS A 115 -7.52 13.89 7.97
C LYS A 115 -7.95 12.45 8.28
N TYR A 116 -7.57 11.48 7.44
CA TYR A 116 -7.82 10.06 7.67
C TYR A 116 -6.63 9.36 8.35
N GLY A 117 -5.52 10.07 8.55
CA GLY A 117 -4.28 9.52 9.09
C GLY A 117 -3.38 8.86 8.06
N LEU A 118 -3.74 8.87 6.77
CA LEU A 118 -2.87 8.34 5.71
C LEU A 118 -1.67 9.25 5.53
N SER A 119 -0.50 8.65 5.36
CA SER A 119 0.79 9.35 5.37
C SER A 119 1.27 9.68 3.96
N TRP A 120 1.46 10.96 3.67
CA TRP A 120 1.89 11.50 2.38
C TRP A 120 3.20 12.26 2.51
N GLN A 121 4.15 11.96 1.65
CA GLN A 121 5.35 12.76 1.46
C GLN A 121 5.22 13.51 0.13
N LEU A 122 5.44 14.80 0.13
CA LEU A 122 5.35 15.63 -1.07
C LEU A 122 6.74 16.15 -1.40
N ILE A 123 7.25 15.87 -2.59
CA ILE A 123 8.61 16.27 -2.96
C ILE A 123 8.65 16.94 -4.33
N PHE A 124 9.31 18.10 -4.39
CA PHE A 124 9.72 18.69 -5.66
C PHE A 124 10.98 18.01 -6.18
N PHE A 125 10.92 17.57 -7.42
CA PHE A 125 12.05 16.94 -8.09
C PHE A 125 12.30 17.63 -9.44
N SER A 126 13.45 18.30 -9.57
CA SER A 126 13.85 18.99 -10.79
C SER A 126 14.71 18.08 -11.68
N GLY A 127 14.38 17.94 -12.95
CA GLY A 127 15.37 17.57 -13.95
C GLY A 127 15.27 16.22 -14.65
N ARG A 128 14.31 15.33 -14.37
CA ARG A 128 14.09 14.08 -15.13
C ARG A 128 12.60 13.83 -15.34
N ALA A 129 12.28 13.15 -16.43
CA ALA A 129 10.92 12.66 -16.63
C ALA A 129 10.51 11.74 -15.46
N ILE A 130 9.45 12.10 -14.74
CA ILE A 130 8.89 11.31 -13.64
C ILE A 130 8.14 10.14 -14.28
N ARG A 131 8.63 8.92 -14.07
CA ARG A 131 8.00 7.70 -14.60
C ARG A 131 6.83 7.26 -13.74
N GLN A 132 6.93 7.42 -12.43
CA GLN A 132 5.91 7.08 -11.45
C GLN A 132 5.75 8.26 -10.49
N ARG A 133 4.51 8.73 -10.34
CA ARG A 133 4.18 9.93 -9.58
C ARG A 133 4.01 9.65 -8.09
N ILE A 134 3.58 8.46 -7.71
CA ILE A 134 3.39 8.05 -6.32
C ILE A 134 4.28 6.84 -6.05
N VAL A 135 5.19 6.96 -5.08
CA VAL A 135 6.13 5.90 -4.67
C VAL A 135 5.78 5.46 -3.25
N LEU A 136 5.38 4.20 -3.09
CA LEU A 136 5.16 3.63 -1.76
C LEU A 136 6.49 3.52 -1.03
N THR A 137 6.56 4.10 0.16
CA THR A 137 7.76 4.13 1.00
C THR A 137 7.52 3.34 2.28
N LEU A 138 8.40 2.37 2.54
CA LEU A 138 8.40 1.52 3.73
C LEU A 138 9.39 2.07 4.74
N MET A 139 8.96 2.27 5.99
CA MET A 139 9.83 2.68 7.10
C MET A 139 9.91 1.56 8.12
N PHE A 140 11.08 0.96 8.23
CA PHE A 140 11.38 -0.13 9.15
C PHE A 140 11.73 0.44 10.52
N VAL A 141 10.91 0.17 11.50
CA VAL A 141 10.98 0.72 12.85
C VAL A 141 10.83 -0.37 13.90
N ASP A 142 11.02 -0.06 15.16
CA ASP A 142 10.85 -0.95 16.31
C ASP A 142 11.62 -2.27 16.11
N ARG A 143 10.94 -3.41 16.13
CA ARG A 143 11.55 -4.75 16.04
C ARG A 143 12.23 -5.06 14.71
N VAL A 144 11.95 -4.28 13.69
CA VAL A 144 12.50 -4.46 12.33
C VAL A 144 13.42 -3.33 11.89
N VAL A 145 13.78 -2.43 12.81
CA VAL A 145 14.81 -1.40 12.55
C VAL A 145 16.14 -2.06 12.15
N GLY A 146 16.81 -1.48 11.14
CA GLY A 146 18.06 -2.02 10.59
C GLY A 146 17.85 -3.18 9.59
N ARG A 147 16.61 -3.57 9.31
CA ARG A 147 16.30 -4.68 8.39
C ARG A 147 15.79 -4.23 7.02
N ALA A 148 15.81 -2.93 6.72
CA ALA A 148 15.34 -2.43 5.43
C ALA A 148 16.10 -3.06 4.25
N GLU A 149 17.42 -3.17 4.30
CA GLU A 149 18.21 -3.78 3.23
C GLU A 149 17.90 -5.27 3.03
N GLU A 150 17.79 -6.02 4.13
CA GLU A 150 17.39 -7.43 4.08
C GLU A 150 16.01 -7.61 3.45
N ALA A 151 15.06 -6.75 3.84
CA ALA A 151 13.70 -6.81 3.32
C ALA A 151 13.63 -6.46 1.82
N ILE A 152 14.32 -5.39 1.40
CA ILE A 152 14.38 -4.98 -0.01
C ILE A 152 14.98 -6.09 -0.88
N ASN A 153 16.09 -6.69 -0.45
CA ASN A 153 16.71 -7.80 -1.17
C ASN A 153 15.81 -9.04 -1.21
N PHE A 154 15.10 -9.32 -0.11
CA PHE A 154 14.12 -10.40 -0.07
C PHE A 154 12.98 -10.14 -1.07
N TYR A 155 12.35 -8.95 -1.07
CA TYR A 155 11.29 -8.64 -2.04
C TYR A 155 11.81 -8.70 -3.47
N ALA A 156 13.00 -8.19 -3.75
CA ALA A 156 13.62 -8.31 -5.07
C ALA A 156 13.86 -9.77 -5.50
N SER A 157 14.04 -10.69 -4.56
CA SER A 157 14.15 -12.14 -4.84
C SER A 157 12.81 -12.83 -5.09
N VAL A 158 11.70 -12.24 -4.64
CA VAL A 158 10.35 -12.81 -4.77
C VAL A 158 9.67 -12.34 -6.05
N PHE A 159 9.78 -11.05 -6.38
CA PHE A 159 9.10 -10.46 -7.53
C PHE A 159 9.97 -10.43 -8.78
N ARG A 160 9.31 -10.51 -9.94
CA ARG A 160 9.99 -10.38 -11.25
C ARG A 160 10.27 -8.92 -11.56
N ASN A 161 11.12 -8.65 -12.58
CA ASN A 161 11.46 -7.28 -12.99
C ASN A 161 11.81 -6.40 -11.80
N ALA A 162 12.51 -6.98 -10.82
CA ALA A 162 12.94 -6.32 -9.61
C ALA A 162 14.37 -5.80 -9.75
N PHE A 163 14.63 -4.64 -9.18
CA PHE A 163 15.93 -4.00 -9.18
C PHE A 163 16.12 -3.21 -7.88
N VAL A 164 17.26 -3.36 -7.25
CA VAL A 164 17.67 -2.52 -6.11
C VAL A 164 18.46 -1.35 -6.67
N GLY A 165 17.93 -0.15 -6.49
CA GLY A 165 18.48 1.09 -7.03
C GLY A 165 19.47 1.77 -6.07
N ASP A 166 19.38 3.09 -5.98
CA ASP A 166 20.26 3.89 -5.13
C ASP A 166 20.01 3.62 -3.65
N ILE A 167 21.12 3.42 -2.92
CA ILE A 167 21.12 3.22 -1.47
C ILE A 167 21.92 4.33 -0.81
N GLN A 168 21.28 5.08 0.07
CA GLN A 168 21.91 6.02 0.98
C GLN A 168 21.90 5.42 2.38
N ARG A 169 23.05 5.51 3.09
CA ARG A 169 23.19 4.96 4.44
C ARG A 169 23.37 6.06 5.45
N TYR A 170 22.92 5.80 6.66
CA TYR A 170 23.27 6.63 7.80
C TYR A 170 24.79 6.61 8.05
N ARG A 171 25.32 7.76 8.42
CA ARG A 171 26.75 7.97 8.73
C ARG A 171 26.92 8.11 10.23
N LYS A 172 28.14 8.01 10.69
CA LYS A 172 28.53 8.35 12.06
C LYS A 172 28.11 9.79 12.38
N GLY A 173 27.46 9.99 13.53
CA GLY A 173 26.96 11.31 13.98
C GLY A 173 25.51 11.59 13.55
N GLU A 174 24.78 10.61 13.04
CA GLU A 174 23.34 10.71 12.72
C GLU A 174 22.45 9.94 13.71
N GLU A 175 22.92 9.79 14.96
CA GLU A 175 22.17 9.10 16.03
C GLU A 175 20.75 9.71 16.21
N PRO A 176 19.74 8.93 16.60
CA PRO A 176 19.79 7.53 17.07
C PRO A 176 19.90 6.48 15.96
N ASP A 177 19.89 6.90 14.68
CA ASP A 177 19.98 5.96 13.57
C ASP A 177 21.39 5.33 13.51
N VAL A 178 21.45 4.02 13.24
CA VAL A 178 22.71 3.25 13.32
C VAL A 178 23.50 3.42 12.03
N GLU A 179 24.80 3.75 12.15
CA GLU A 179 25.70 3.84 11.00
C GLU A 179 25.64 2.58 10.12
N GLY A 180 25.50 2.78 8.80
CA GLY A 180 25.42 1.72 7.81
C GLY A 180 24.02 1.21 7.50
N THR A 181 23.02 1.48 8.35
CA THR A 181 21.61 1.16 8.05
C THR A 181 21.06 2.08 6.96
N ILE A 182 19.91 1.73 6.41
CA ILE A 182 19.34 2.41 5.23
C ILE A 182 18.69 3.73 5.66
N LYS A 183 19.28 4.84 5.23
CA LYS A 183 18.67 6.17 5.33
C LYS A 183 17.59 6.38 4.25
N HIS A 184 17.84 5.90 3.05
CA HIS A 184 16.91 5.85 1.94
C HIS A 184 17.40 4.84 0.91
N ALA A 185 16.52 4.00 0.40
CA ALA A 185 16.79 3.14 -0.74
C ALA A 185 15.64 3.19 -1.73
N SER A 186 15.95 3.19 -3.02
CA SER A 186 14.99 2.99 -4.09
C SER A 186 15.07 1.56 -4.60
N PHE A 187 13.94 0.97 -4.93
CA PHE A 187 13.88 -0.35 -5.55
C PHE A 187 12.64 -0.49 -6.44
N THR A 188 12.65 -1.46 -7.33
CA THR A 188 11.50 -1.79 -8.17
C THR A 188 11.07 -3.23 -7.93
N LEU A 189 9.77 -3.47 -7.94
CA LEU A 189 9.14 -4.79 -7.96
C LEU A 189 8.11 -4.79 -9.09
N GLU A 190 8.14 -5.78 -9.96
CA GLU A 190 7.26 -5.87 -11.15
C GLU A 190 7.28 -4.59 -12.02
N GLY A 191 8.41 -3.88 -12.04
CA GLY A 191 8.57 -2.61 -12.75
C GLY A 191 8.02 -1.37 -12.05
N GLN A 192 7.37 -1.50 -10.91
CA GLN A 192 6.90 -0.39 -10.08
C GLN A 192 8.00 0.07 -9.12
N GLN A 193 8.07 1.38 -8.87
CA GLN A 193 9.03 1.97 -7.94
C GLN A 193 8.51 1.96 -6.51
N PHE A 194 9.40 1.61 -5.60
CA PHE A 194 9.22 1.64 -4.16
C PHE A 194 10.42 2.32 -3.51
N ALA A 195 10.26 2.76 -2.28
CA ALA A 195 11.35 3.22 -1.44
C ALA A 195 11.31 2.53 -0.07
N GLY A 196 12.45 2.51 0.60
CA GLY A 196 12.55 1.96 1.96
C GLY A 196 13.58 2.70 2.77
N MET A 197 13.37 2.75 4.08
CA MET A 197 14.27 3.36 5.05
C MET A 197 14.19 2.64 6.39
N ASP A 198 15.27 2.69 7.15
CA ASP A 198 15.27 2.39 8.59
C ASP A 198 15.06 3.68 9.37
N SER A 199 14.46 3.60 10.56
CA SER A 199 14.48 4.68 11.54
C SER A 199 14.56 4.09 12.94
N ALA A 200 15.65 4.40 13.65
CA ALA A 200 15.88 4.00 15.03
C ALA A 200 15.32 5.02 16.04
N ARG A 201 14.64 6.06 15.57
CA ARG A 201 13.90 6.98 16.44
C ARG A 201 12.79 6.25 17.16
N GLU A 202 12.41 6.73 18.33
CA GLU A 202 11.28 6.18 19.06
C GLU A 202 9.98 6.45 18.28
N HIS A 203 9.36 5.37 17.84
CA HIS A 203 8.08 5.38 17.13
C HIS A 203 7.07 4.51 17.87
N ASN A 204 5.86 5.05 18.09
CA ASN A 204 4.75 4.31 18.71
C ASN A 204 3.91 3.56 17.65
N PHE A 205 4.53 3.10 16.58
CA PHE A 205 3.88 2.37 15.50
C PHE A 205 4.84 1.39 14.82
N ALA A 206 4.27 0.43 14.12
CA ALA A 206 4.95 -0.51 13.22
C ALA A 206 4.05 -0.79 12.03
N PHE A 207 4.48 -1.62 11.09
CA PHE A 207 3.61 -2.12 10.02
C PHE A 207 2.36 -2.78 10.62
N ASN A 208 1.23 -2.52 9.99
CA ASN A 208 -0.06 -3.15 10.31
C ASN A 208 -0.89 -3.35 9.03
N GLU A 209 -2.08 -3.87 9.17
CA GLU A 209 -2.96 -4.23 8.08
C GLU A 209 -3.73 -3.04 7.47
N ALA A 210 -3.61 -1.82 8.05
CA ALA A 210 -4.29 -0.64 7.49
C ALA A 210 -3.85 -0.33 6.06
N ILE A 211 -2.58 -0.61 5.74
CA ILE A 211 -2.08 -0.59 4.37
C ILE A 211 -1.48 -1.96 4.06
N SER A 212 -1.96 -2.59 3.01
CA SER A 212 -1.41 -3.83 2.49
C SER A 212 -1.13 -3.74 1.00
N LEU A 213 -0.29 -4.63 0.50
CA LEU A 213 0.04 -4.74 -0.91
C LEU A 213 -0.70 -5.96 -1.49
N MET A 214 -1.57 -5.71 -2.47
CA MET A 214 -2.28 -6.78 -3.18
C MET A 214 -1.43 -7.28 -4.33
N VAL A 215 -1.16 -8.58 -4.37
CA VAL A 215 -0.50 -9.27 -5.47
C VAL A 215 -1.56 -9.96 -6.32
N HIS A 216 -1.75 -9.48 -7.53
CA HIS A 216 -2.74 -9.99 -8.47
C HIS A 216 -2.25 -11.23 -9.21
N CYS A 217 -2.94 -12.35 -9.08
CA CYS A 217 -2.56 -13.65 -9.63
C CYS A 217 -3.54 -14.16 -10.68
N GLU A 218 -3.03 -14.70 -11.77
CA GLU A 218 -3.83 -15.29 -12.84
C GLU A 218 -4.06 -16.80 -12.65
N THR A 219 -3.08 -17.48 -12.05
CA THR A 219 -3.10 -18.94 -11.91
C THR A 219 -2.93 -19.37 -10.46
N GLN A 220 -3.28 -20.64 -10.19
CA GLN A 220 -3.08 -21.23 -8.84
C GLN A 220 -1.58 -21.33 -8.50
N GLU A 221 -0.74 -21.58 -9.49
CA GLU A 221 0.71 -21.67 -9.31
C GLU A 221 1.29 -20.33 -8.86
N GLU A 222 0.80 -19.20 -9.39
CA GLU A 222 1.19 -17.87 -8.93
C GLU A 222 0.73 -17.62 -7.48
N ILE A 223 -0.51 -17.99 -7.14
CA ILE A 223 -1.02 -17.87 -5.78
C ILE A 223 -0.15 -18.69 -4.83
N ASP A 224 0.14 -19.95 -5.18
CA ASP A 224 0.95 -20.85 -4.36
C ASP A 224 2.39 -20.32 -4.20
N TYR A 225 2.97 -19.76 -5.26
CA TYR A 225 4.30 -19.18 -5.25
C TYR A 225 4.38 -17.98 -4.30
N TYR A 226 3.55 -16.94 -4.50
CA TYR A 226 3.62 -15.75 -3.67
C TYR A 226 3.23 -16.04 -2.22
N TRP A 227 2.22 -16.86 -2.01
CA TRP A 227 1.84 -17.30 -0.67
C TRP A 227 2.98 -18.00 0.05
N GLY A 228 3.59 -18.99 -0.60
CA GLY A 228 4.70 -19.76 -0.02
C GLY A 228 5.96 -18.95 0.24
N ARG A 229 6.17 -17.86 -0.50
CA ARG A 229 7.35 -16.98 -0.33
C ARG A 229 7.12 -15.87 0.70
N LEU A 230 5.92 -15.33 0.78
CA LEU A 230 5.62 -14.15 1.60
C LEU A 230 5.06 -14.49 2.98
N SER A 231 4.24 -15.55 3.12
CA SER A 231 3.60 -15.85 4.39
C SER A 231 4.61 -16.32 5.45
N ALA A 232 4.60 -15.65 6.60
CA ALA A 232 5.46 -15.96 7.74
C ALA A 232 4.71 -16.01 9.08
N ASP A 233 3.46 -15.54 9.14
CA ASP A 233 2.63 -15.55 10.35
C ASP A 233 1.27 -16.21 10.07
N PRO A 234 1.10 -17.52 10.45
CA PRO A 234 -0.14 -18.25 10.23
C PRO A 234 -1.38 -17.63 10.91
N LYS A 235 -1.19 -16.75 11.91
CA LYS A 235 -2.29 -16.07 12.60
C LYS A 235 -2.84 -14.89 11.78
N ALA A 236 -2.06 -14.35 10.87
CA ALA A 236 -2.46 -13.28 9.96
C ALA A 236 -3.09 -13.78 8.66
N GLU A 237 -3.18 -15.11 8.48
CA GLU A 237 -3.68 -15.72 7.25
C GLU A 237 -5.21 -15.82 7.24
N GLN A 238 -5.88 -15.03 6.40
CA GLN A 238 -7.32 -15.08 6.19
C GLN A 238 -7.71 -14.40 4.86
N CYS A 239 -8.53 -15.03 4.04
CA CYS A 239 -9.10 -14.44 2.81
C CYS A 239 -8.05 -13.84 1.87
N GLY A 240 -6.94 -14.54 1.65
CA GLY A 240 -5.83 -14.05 0.84
C GLY A 240 -4.84 -13.14 1.57
N TRP A 241 -5.18 -12.66 2.77
CA TRP A 241 -4.28 -11.88 3.61
C TRP A 241 -3.20 -12.75 4.24
N LEU A 242 -2.02 -12.17 4.36
CA LEU A 242 -0.88 -12.75 5.05
C LEU A 242 0.03 -11.65 5.58
N ARG A 243 0.93 -12.00 6.50
CA ARG A 243 1.98 -11.11 7.01
C ARG A 243 3.33 -11.75 6.75
N ASP A 244 4.28 -10.96 6.24
CA ASP A 244 5.63 -11.43 6.02
C ASP A 244 6.50 -11.36 7.29
N LYS A 245 7.74 -11.84 7.18
CA LYS A 245 8.68 -11.91 8.31
C LYS A 245 9.17 -10.53 8.81
N TYR A 246 8.82 -9.45 8.13
CA TYR A 246 9.09 -8.07 8.55
C TYR A 246 7.85 -7.38 9.11
N GLY A 247 6.70 -8.05 9.09
CA GLY A 247 5.44 -7.51 9.58
C GLY A 247 4.62 -6.77 8.53
N LEU A 248 5.10 -6.68 7.28
CA LEU A 248 4.35 -6.05 6.19
C LEU A 248 3.17 -6.95 5.79
N SER A 249 2.02 -6.33 5.61
CA SER A 249 0.79 -7.02 5.22
C SER A 249 0.65 -7.10 3.71
N TRP A 250 0.33 -8.29 3.22
CA TRP A 250 0.10 -8.60 1.81
C TRP A 250 -1.24 -9.26 1.62
N GLN A 251 -1.76 -9.17 0.40
CA GLN A 251 -2.91 -9.95 -0.06
C GLN A 251 -2.53 -10.63 -1.36
N VAL A 252 -2.68 -11.94 -1.43
CA VAL A 252 -2.48 -12.71 -2.67
C VAL A 252 -3.86 -13.03 -3.24
N VAL A 253 -4.26 -12.33 -4.30
CA VAL A 253 -5.63 -12.33 -4.79
C VAL A 253 -5.73 -12.79 -6.24
N PRO A 254 -6.70 -13.66 -6.58
CA PRO A 254 -6.92 -14.08 -7.96
C PRO A 254 -7.66 -12.99 -8.76
N ASN A 255 -7.19 -12.70 -9.97
CA ASN A 255 -7.80 -11.71 -10.88
C ASN A 255 -9.28 -11.99 -11.15
N ILE A 256 -9.64 -13.25 -11.29
CA ILE A 256 -11.03 -13.68 -11.57
C ILE A 256 -12.01 -13.28 -10.46
N MET A 257 -11.54 -13.06 -9.23
CA MET A 257 -12.41 -12.66 -8.12
C MET A 257 -13.09 -11.31 -8.39
N ALA A 258 -12.34 -10.34 -8.93
CA ALA A 258 -12.90 -9.04 -9.28
C ALA A 258 -14.04 -9.15 -10.31
N GLU A 259 -13.91 -10.05 -11.28
CA GLU A 259 -14.95 -10.34 -12.28
C GLU A 259 -16.16 -11.02 -11.66
N MET A 260 -15.93 -12.03 -10.80
CA MET A 260 -17.00 -12.75 -10.10
C MET A 260 -17.82 -11.82 -9.19
N MET A 261 -17.17 -10.86 -8.53
CA MET A 261 -17.85 -9.90 -7.65
C MET A 261 -18.59 -8.79 -8.40
N LYS A 262 -18.37 -8.63 -9.71
CA LYS A 262 -19.11 -7.71 -10.58
C LYS A 262 -20.35 -8.34 -11.24
N ASP A 263 -20.58 -9.64 -11.06
CA ASP A 263 -21.76 -10.32 -11.60
C ASP A 263 -23.04 -9.68 -11.05
N LYS A 264 -24.08 -9.59 -11.91
CA LYS A 264 -25.40 -9.09 -11.52
C LYS A 264 -26.21 -10.11 -10.71
N ASP A 265 -25.82 -11.40 -10.74
CA ASP A 265 -26.45 -12.47 -9.98
C ASP A 265 -25.97 -12.45 -8.53
N GLU A 266 -26.78 -11.88 -7.65
CA GLU A 266 -26.50 -11.79 -6.21
C GLU A 266 -26.31 -13.18 -5.56
N LYS A 267 -26.95 -14.25 -6.07
CA LYS A 267 -26.77 -15.60 -5.56
C LYS A 267 -25.39 -16.14 -5.87
N ARG A 268 -24.87 -15.85 -7.07
CA ARG A 268 -23.50 -16.21 -7.44
C ARG A 268 -22.48 -15.51 -6.56
N LYS A 269 -22.65 -14.19 -6.40
CA LYS A 269 -21.77 -13.39 -5.51
C LYS A 269 -21.80 -13.92 -4.08
N ALA A 270 -22.99 -14.20 -3.53
CA ALA A 270 -23.14 -14.71 -2.18
C ALA A 270 -22.40 -16.06 -2.00
N ARG A 271 -22.51 -17.01 -2.96
CA ARG A 271 -21.78 -18.28 -2.90
C ARG A 271 -20.26 -18.08 -2.94
N VAL A 272 -19.78 -17.19 -3.81
CA VAL A 272 -18.34 -16.87 -3.88
C VAL A 272 -17.87 -16.24 -2.57
N THR A 273 -18.64 -15.30 -2.02
CA THR A 273 -18.34 -14.66 -0.73
C THR A 273 -18.28 -15.69 0.39
N GLU A 274 -19.26 -16.56 0.50
CA GLU A 274 -19.26 -17.62 1.51
C GLU A 274 -18.05 -18.58 1.35
N ALA A 275 -17.66 -18.88 0.11
CA ALA A 275 -16.52 -19.73 -0.15
C ALA A 275 -15.20 -19.05 0.26
N PHE A 276 -14.94 -17.82 -0.18
CA PHE A 276 -13.67 -17.16 0.11
C PHE A 276 -13.50 -16.79 1.58
N LEU A 277 -14.57 -16.46 2.31
CA LEU A 277 -14.50 -16.14 3.74
C LEU A 277 -14.00 -17.33 4.59
N LYS A 278 -14.11 -18.56 4.08
CA LYS A 278 -13.61 -19.77 4.74
C LYS A 278 -12.16 -20.11 4.37
N MET A 279 -11.57 -19.41 3.40
CA MET A 279 -10.22 -19.68 2.91
C MET A 279 -9.19 -18.84 3.68
N LYS A 280 -8.00 -19.41 3.84
CA LYS A 280 -6.79 -18.64 4.13
C LYS A 280 -6.17 -18.22 2.80
N LYS A 281 -5.48 -19.15 2.14
CA LYS A 281 -5.00 -19.03 0.78
C LYS A 281 -6.14 -19.33 -0.19
N PHE A 282 -6.27 -18.55 -1.26
CA PHE A 282 -7.31 -18.80 -2.27
C PHE A 282 -7.04 -20.06 -3.07
N ASP A 283 -8.14 -20.82 -3.31
CA ASP A 283 -8.22 -21.96 -4.20
C ASP A 283 -9.10 -21.56 -5.40
N LEU A 284 -8.48 -21.39 -6.58
CA LEU A 284 -9.16 -20.97 -7.79
C LEU A 284 -10.29 -21.91 -8.23
N GLU A 285 -10.08 -23.23 -8.12
CA GLU A 285 -11.09 -24.19 -8.51
C GLU A 285 -12.27 -24.23 -7.54
N ALA A 286 -12.00 -24.02 -6.24
CA ALA A 286 -13.07 -23.88 -5.25
C ALA A 286 -13.90 -22.60 -5.50
N LEU A 287 -13.27 -21.47 -5.83
CA LEU A 287 -13.96 -20.23 -6.21
C LEU A 287 -14.81 -20.42 -7.48
N LYS A 288 -14.26 -21.05 -8.51
CA LYS A 288 -14.98 -21.35 -9.77
C LYS A 288 -16.16 -22.28 -9.53
N ARG A 289 -16.01 -23.32 -8.67
CA ARG A 289 -17.14 -24.19 -8.29
C ARG A 289 -18.23 -23.41 -7.58
N ALA A 290 -17.88 -22.60 -6.59
CA ALA A 290 -18.85 -21.76 -5.88
C ALA A 290 -19.61 -20.80 -6.80
N TYR A 291 -18.91 -20.26 -7.80
CA TYR A 291 -19.52 -19.37 -8.79
C TYR A 291 -20.52 -20.06 -9.71
N ARG A 292 -20.23 -21.31 -10.14
CA ARG A 292 -21.12 -22.09 -11.03
C ARG A 292 -22.38 -22.61 -10.28
N GLY A 293 -22.29 -22.99 -9.04
CA GLY A 293 -23.37 -23.53 -8.20
C GLY A 293 -23.29 -25.01 -8.04
#